data_d980c780845ec9f07606122229d9c42b
#
_entry.id   d980c780845ec9f07606122229d9c42b
#
_cell.length_a   1.000
_cell.length_b   1.000
_cell.length_c   1.000
_cell.angle_alpha   90.00
_cell.angle_beta   90.00
_cell.angle_gamma   90.00
#
_symmetry.space_group_name_H-M   'P 1'
#
loop_
_entity.id
_entity.type
_entity.pdbx_description
1 polymer ?
#
loop_
_entity_poly.entity_id
_entity_poly.type
_entity_poly.pdbx_seq_one_letter_code
_entity_poly.pdbx_strand_id
1 'polypeptide(L)'
;AMNPNAVIELRDVAIFHFDDALREASFRGNGRTSDMVLSDVNLTVFPGELVYLIGRVGSGKSSLLKTLYAELPLREGGGMVVGFDLRRMRRKDVPYLRRRIGIVFQDYQLLTDRNVFQNLHFVLKATGWKNELQIRSKIAEVLDMVSLQNKEYKMPFQLSGGEQQRLAIARALLNNPQVILADEPTGNLDPAAADGIMQLFASIVARGCAVLMSTHNISNIQQYPSRTLRFHQGKVAEIDLHSILGI
;
A
#
# COMPACT_ATOMS: atom_id res chain seq x y z
N ALA A 1 -23.71 -2.40 10.53
CA ALA A 1 -23.37 -1.86 9.20
C ALA A 1 -21.95 -1.33 9.21
N MET A 2 -21.23 -1.46 8.09
CA MET A 2 -19.89 -0.87 7.90
C MET A 2 -20.02 0.65 7.79
N ASN A 3 -18.99 1.38 8.23
CA ASN A 3 -19.00 2.85 8.18
C ASN A 3 -18.82 3.33 6.73
N PRO A 4 -19.78 4.06 6.14
CA PRO A 4 -19.70 4.48 4.75
C PRO A 4 -18.61 5.52 4.46
N ASN A 5 -18.11 6.19 5.49
CA ASN A 5 -17.06 7.22 5.34
C ASN A 5 -15.64 6.64 5.46
N ALA A 6 -15.49 5.38 5.85
CA ALA A 6 -14.20 4.74 5.95
C ALA A 6 -13.68 4.30 4.57
N VAL A 7 -12.38 4.46 4.34
CA VAL A 7 -11.71 3.91 3.13
C VAL A 7 -11.34 2.45 3.33
N ILE A 8 -11.09 2.03 4.57
CA ILE A 8 -10.85 0.64 4.98
C ILE A 8 -11.64 0.38 6.25
N GLU A 9 -12.33 -0.74 6.29
CA GLU A 9 -12.95 -1.24 7.51
C GLU A 9 -12.87 -2.76 7.55
N LEU A 10 -12.19 -3.27 8.58
CA LEU A 10 -12.07 -4.70 8.87
C LEU A 10 -12.74 -5.00 10.18
N ARG A 11 -13.52 -6.09 10.25
CA ARG A 11 -14.20 -6.58 11.45
C ARG A 11 -13.96 -8.06 11.64
N ASP A 12 -13.38 -8.40 12.79
CA ASP A 12 -13.15 -9.78 13.21
C ASP A 12 -12.42 -10.62 12.14
N VAL A 13 -11.43 -10.01 11.46
CA VAL A 13 -10.73 -10.62 10.35
C VAL A 13 -9.66 -11.56 10.85
N ALA A 14 -9.59 -12.75 10.26
CA ALA A 14 -8.47 -13.66 10.39
C ALA A 14 -7.77 -13.82 9.03
N ILE A 15 -6.45 -13.87 9.07
CA ILE A 15 -5.59 -13.99 7.88
C ILE A 15 -4.75 -15.25 8.01
N PHE A 16 -4.68 -16.02 6.92
CA PHE A 16 -3.99 -17.29 6.84
C PHE A 16 -2.89 -17.24 5.78
N HIS A 17 -1.75 -17.89 6.04
CA HIS A 17 -0.78 -18.21 5.01
C HIS A 17 -1.26 -19.42 4.21
N PHE A 18 -1.13 -19.32 2.91
CA PHE A 18 -1.31 -20.46 2.01
C PHE A 18 0.05 -20.87 1.48
N ASP A 19 0.41 -22.13 1.68
CA ASP A 19 1.54 -22.73 0.99
C ASP A 19 1.20 -22.80 -0.50
N ASP A 20 2.04 -22.27 -1.38
CA ASP A 20 1.79 -22.26 -2.83
C ASP A 20 1.63 -23.69 -3.40
N ALA A 21 2.24 -24.69 -2.75
CA ALA A 21 2.04 -26.10 -3.07
C ALA A 21 0.61 -26.60 -2.80
N LEU A 22 -0.14 -25.92 -1.93
CA LEU A 22 -1.53 -26.25 -1.59
C LEU A 22 -2.55 -25.45 -2.41
N ARG A 23 -2.13 -24.43 -3.16
CA ARG A 23 -3.01 -23.67 -4.06
C ARG A 23 -3.68 -24.58 -5.11
N GLU A 24 -2.95 -25.55 -5.65
CA GLU A 24 -3.50 -26.53 -6.61
C GLU A 24 -4.41 -27.58 -5.94
N ALA A 25 -4.15 -27.93 -4.67
CA ALA A 25 -4.95 -28.89 -3.94
C ALA A 25 -6.26 -28.30 -3.37
N SER A 26 -6.31 -26.99 -3.13
CA SER A 26 -7.51 -26.28 -2.61
C SER A 26 -8.67 -26.30 -3.61
N PHE A 27 -8.40 -26.45 -4.89
CA PHE A 27 -9.45 -26.65 -5.90
C PHE A 27 -10.17 -28.00 -5.76
N ARG A 28 -9.63 -28.95 -4.99
CA ARG A 28 -10.18 -30.31 -4.79
C ARG A 28 -10.81 -30.54 -3.39
N GLY A 29 -11.06 -29.51 -2.61
CA GLY A 29 -11.94 -29.60 -1.46
C GLY A 29 -11.37 -30.23 -0.17
N ASN A 30 -10.09 -30.60 -0.08
CA ASN A 30 -9.49 -31.23 1.10
C ASN A 30 -8.18 -30.58 1.57
N GLY A 31 -7.98 -29.29 1.33
CA GLY A 31 -6.81 -28.56 1.81
C GLY A 31 -6.92 -28.27 3.31
N ARG A 32 -6.07 -28.88 4.13
CA ARG A 32 -5.82 -28.48 5.51
C ARG A 32 -5.40 -27.00 5.51
N THR A 33 -6.04 -26.22 6.36
CA THR A 33 -5.74 -24.81 6.60
C THR A 33 -4.26 -24.67 6.93
N SER A 34 -3.58 -23.88 6.13
CA SER A 34 -2.29 -23.29 6.44
C SER A 34 -2.37 -22.45 7.71
N ASP A 35 -1.24 -22.19 8.31
CA ASP A 35 -1.13 -21.54 9.60
C ASP A 35 -1.82 -20.17 9.63
N MET A 36 -2.62 -19.95 10.67
CA MET A 36 -3.23 -18.65 10.95
C MET A 36 -2.15 -17.65 11.34
N VAL A 37 -2.10 -16.52 10.63
CA VAL A 37 -1.11 -15.44 10.84
C VAL A 37 -1.66 -14.39 11.78
N LEU A 38 -2.88 -13.93 11.53
CA LEU A 38 -3.57 -12.91 12.29
C LEU A 38 -4.99 -13.36 12.62
N SER A 39 -5.48 -12.95 13.78
CA SER A 39 -6.85 -13.18 14.21
C SER A 39 -7.43 -11.93 14.88
N ASP A 40 -8.75 -11.83 14.88
CA ASP A 40 -9.51 -10.75 15.51
C ASP A 40 -9.02 -9.35 15.08
N VAL A 41 -8.71 -9.17 13.80
CA VAL A 41 -8.27 -7.88 13.28
C VAL A 41 -9.47 -6.97 13.10
N ASN A 42 -9.46 -5.87 13.82
CA ASN A 42 -10.43 -4.78 13.70
C ASN A 42 -9.67 -3.50 13.36
N LEU A 43 -10.02 -2.89 12.24
CA LEU A 43 -9.32 -1.72 11.73
C LEU A 43 -10.29 -0.84 10.94
N THR A 44 -10.32 0.45 11.26
CA THR A 44 -11.03 1.44 10.47
C THR A 44 -10.07 2.56 10.11
N VAL A 45 -9.98 2.88 8.82
CA VAL A 45 -9.14 3.97 8.30
C VAL A 45 -10.02 4.95 7.53
N PHE A 46 -9.86 6.23 7.83
CA PHE A 46 -10.59 7.32 7.17
C PHE A 46 -9.70 8.08 6.18
N PRO A 47 -10.30 8.82 5.22
CA PRO A 47 -9.55 9.69 4.32
C PRO A 47 -8.64 10.65 5.09
N GLY A 48 -7.43 10.87 4.58
CA GLY A 48 -6.47 11.79 5.19
C GLY A 48 -5.83 11.30 6.49
N GLU A 49 -5.93 10.00 6.79
CA GLU A 49 -5.18 9.40 7.89
C GLU A 49 -3.87 8.76 7.41
N LEU A 50 -2.81 8.96 8.20
CA LEU A 50 -1.60 8.15 8.13
C LEU A 50 -1.63 7.13 9.26
N VAL A 51 -1.52 5.85 8.92
CA VAL A 51 -1.52 4.76 9.90
C VAL A 51 -0.27 3.91 9.69
N TYR A 52 0.53 3.79 10.74
CA TYR A 52 1.71 2.94 10.75
C TYR A 52 1.39 1.52 11.22
N LEU A 53 2.01 0.55 10.57
CA LEU A 53 2.00 -0.86 10.97
C LEU A 53 3.42 -1.22 11.43
N ILE A 54 3.58 -1.58 12.68
CA ILE A 54 4.87 -1.99 13.25
C ILE A 54 4.81 -3.41 13.80
N GLY A 55 5.95 -4.07 13.83
CA GLY A 55 6.09 -5.44 14.32
C GLY A 55 7.29 -6.11 13.67
N ARG A 56 7.66 -7.26 14.20
CA ARG A 56 8.77 -8.06 13.65
C ARG A 56 8.45 -8.53 12.24
N VAL A 57 9.50 -8.86 11.47
CA VAL A 57 9.37 -9.57 10.18
C VAL A 57 8.58 -10.87 10.43
N GLY A 58 7.62 -11.15 9.56
CA GLY A 58 6.75 -12.31 9.70
C GLY A 58 5.58 -12.14 10.69
N SER A 59 5.38 -10.95 11.25
CA SER A 59 4.27 -10.67 12.19
C SER A 59 2.90 -10.51 11.53
N GLY A 60 2.84 -10.47 10.18
CA GLY A 60 1.59 -10.39 9.42
C GLY A 60 1.31 -9.04 8.78
N LYS A 61 2.22 -8.05 8.86
CA LYS A 61 2.03 -6.72 8.25
C LYS A 61 1.82 -6.81 6.74
N SER A 62 2.73 -7.49 6.04
CA SER A 62 2.62 -7.68 4.58
C SER A 62 1.41 -8.51 4.20
N SER A 63 1.04 -9.51 5.01
CA SER A 63 -0.15 -10.33 4.77
C SER A 63 -1.44 -9.51 4.91
N LEU A 64 -1.50 -8.58 5.85
CA LEU A 64 -2.62 -7.64 5.96
C LEU A 64 -2.71 -6.76 4.70
N LEU A 65 -1.59 -6.16 4.28
CA LEU A 65 -1.57 -5.33 3.07
C LEU A 65 -2.02 -6.12 1.84
N LYS A 66 -1.53 -7.34 1.66
CA LYS A 66 -1.91 -8.24 0.56
C LYS A 66 -3.40 -8.59 0.57
N THR A 67 -4.00 -8.72 1.73
CA THR A 67 -5.45 -8.94 1.87
C THR A 67 -6.23 -7.70 1.42
N LEU A 68 -5.75 -6.51 1.75
CA LEU A 68 -6.41 -5.25 1.39
C LEU A 68 -6.41 -4.97 -0.11
N TYR A 69 -5.39 -5.41 -0.86
CA TYR A 69 -5.39 -5.28 -2.33
C TYR A 69 -5.75 -6.58 -3.06
N ALA A 70 -6.34 -7.53 -2.34
CA ALA A 70 -6.91 -8.77 -2.87
C ALA A 70 -5.90 -9.72 -3.55
N GLU A 71 -4.64 -9.71 -3.12
CA GLU A 71 -3.68 -10.77 -3.44
C GLU A 71 -3.92 -12.00 -2.58
N LEU A 72 -4.27 -11.79 -1.30
CA LEU A 72 -4.75 -12.85 -0.41
C LEU A 72 -6.28 -12.73 -0.27
N PRO A 73 -7.01 -13.86 -0.34
CA PRO A 73 -8.45 -13.83 -0.14
C PRO A 73 -8.80 -13.60 1.32
N LEU A 74 -9.84 -12.80 1.58
CA LEU A 74 -10.45 -12.68 2.91
C LEU A 74 -11.44 -13.83 3.12
N ARG A 75 -11.16 -14.72 4.06
CA ARG A 75 -11.99 -15.92 4.32
C ARG A 75 -12.81 -15.83 5.59
N GLU A 76 -12.32 -15.14 6.60
CA GLU A 76 -12.99 -14.98 7.88
C GLU A 76 -13.09 -13.50 8.27
N GLY A 77 -14.24 -13.12 8.83
CA GLY A 77 -14.55 -11.75 9.18
C GLY A 77 -15.17 -10.98 8.03
N GLY A 78 -15.31 -9.68 8.17
CA GLY A 78 -15.84 -8.76 7.17
C GLY A 78 -14.81 -7.69 6.84
N GLY A 79 -14.72 -7.31 5.56
CA GLY A 79 -13.81 -6.26 5.13
C GLY A 79 -14.36 -5.46 3.95
N MET A 80 -14.28 -4.13 4.08
CA MET A 80 -14.59 -3.17 3.01
C MET A 80 -13.34 -2.36 2.72
N VAL A 81 -12.97 -2.26 1.46
CA VAL A 81 -11.86 -1.41 0.99
C VAL A 81 -12.37 -0.57 -0.18
N VAL A 82 -12.33 0.73 -0.03
CA VAL A 82 -12.78 1.73 -1.03
C VAL A 82 -14.12 1.38 -1.70
N GLY A 83 -15.05 0.88 -0.90
CA GLY A 83 -16.40 0.50 -1.34
C GLY A 83 -16.54 -0.94 -1.84
N PHE A 84 -15.47 -1.73 -1.88
CA PHE A 84 -15.52 -3.14 -2.27
C PHE A 84 -15.59 -4.05 -1.03
N ASP A 85 -16.55 -4.99 -1.05
CA ASP A 85 -16.64 -6.04 -0.05
C ASP A 85 -15.69 -7.18 -0.40
N LEU A 86 -14.61 -7.33 0.38
CA LEU A 86 -13.54 -8.31 0.13
C LEU A 86 -14.05 -9.77 0.19
N ARG A 87 -15.11 -10.04 0.96
CA ARG A 87 -15.70 -11.37 1.06
C ARG A 87 -16.51 -11.77 -0.17
N ARG A 88 -17.09 -10.79 -0.86
CA ARG A 88 -17.98 -10.99 -2.01
C ARG A 88 -17.31 -10.72 -3.35
N MET A 89 -16.09 -10.22 -3.33
CA MET A 89 -15.34 -9.92 -4.56
C MET A 89 -15.09 -11.18 -5.37
N ARG A 90 -15.32 -11.04 -6.66
CA ARG A 90 -14.94 -12.04 -7.66
C ARG A 90 -13.63 -11.62 -8.31
N ARG A 91 -12.92 -12.58 -8.89
CA ARG A 91 -11.63 -12.33 -9.56
C ARG A 91 -11.70 -11.17 -10.59
N LYS A 92 -12.84 -11.03 -11.28
CA LYS A 92 -13.05 -9.95 -12.24
C LYS A 92 -13.17 -8.55 -11.61
N ASP A 93 -13.48 -8.46 -10.32
CA ASP A 93 -13.66 -7.20 -9.62
C ASP A 93 -12.32 -6.63 -9.10
N VAL A 94 -11.28 -7.47 -8.97
CA VAL A 94 -9.97 -7.11 -8.44
C VAL A 94 -9.31 -5.95 -9.20
N PRO A 95 -9.28 -5.89 -10.54
CA PRO A 95 -8.71 -4.76 -11.25
C PRO A 95 -9.38 -3.42 -10.90
N TYR A 96 -10.67 -3.41 -10.66
CA TYR A 96 -11.42 -2.19 -10.29
C TYR A 96 -11.09 -1.72 -8.90
N LEU A 97 -10.94 -2.64 -7.92
CA LEU A 97 -10.42 -2.30 -6.61
C LEU A 97 -9.02 -1.67 -6.72
N ARG A 98 -8.11 -2.34 -7.43
CA ARG A 98 -6.71 -1.91 -7.55
C ARG A 98 -6.53 -0.58 -8.26
N ARG A 99 -7.48 -0.13 -9.07
CA ARG A 99 -7.48 1.23 -9.66
C ARG A 99 -7.76 2.32 -8.65
N ARG A 100 -8.44 2.00 -7.55
CA ARG A 100 -8.81 2.97 -6.50
C ARG A 100 -7.83 3.03 -5.34
N ILE A 101 -6.83 2.17 -5.35
CA ILE A 101 -5.77 2.11 -4.36
C ILE A 101 -4.41 2.27 -5.04
N GLY A 102 -3.46 2.84 -4.31
CA GLY A 102 -2.06 2.84 -4.72
C GLY A 102 -1.27 1.83 -3.90
N ILE A 103 -0.26 1.21 -4.51
CA ILE A 103 0.62 0.26 -3.82
C ILE A 103 2.06 0.70 -4.04
N VAL A 104 2.82 0.80 -2.95
CA VAL A 104 4.24 1.18 -2.95
C VAL A 104 5.03 0.10 -2.22
N PHE A 105 6.04 -0.45 -2.89
CA PHE A 105 6.89 -1.51 -2.37
C PHE A 105 8.28 -1.01 -1.98
N GLN A 106 8.98 -1.76 -1.13
CA GLN A 106 10.35 -1.49 -0.73
C GLN A 106 11.35 -1.58 -1.91
N ASP A 107 11.13 -2.51 -2.82
CA ASP A 107 11.98 -2.80 -3.99
C ASP A 107 11.55 -2.06 -5.26
N TYR A 108 10.67 -1.07 -5.13
CA TYR A 108 10.13 -0.20 -6.16
C TYR A 108 9.30 -0.89 -7.25
N GLN A 109 9.67 -2.07 -7.72
CA GLN A 109 9.02 -2.86 -8.78
C GLN A 109 8.77 -2.06 -10.07
N LEU A 110 9.77 -1.28 -10.50
CA LEU A 110 9.72 -0.53 -11.74
C LEU A 110 9.98 -1.44 -12.95
N LEU A 111 9.45 -1.03 -14.10
CA LEU A 111 9.79 -1.64 -15.38
C LEU A 111 11.18 -1.15 -15.79
N THR A 112 12.18 -2.01 -15.73
CA THR A 112 13.58 -1.66 -15.87
C THR A 112 14.01 -1.40 -17.31
N ASP A 113 13.25 -1.87 -18.29
CA ASP A 113 13.43 -1.67 -19.72
C ASP A 113 12.72 -0.44 -20.28
N ARG A 114 12.10 0.36 -19.40
CA ARG A 114 11.31 1.55 -19.75
C ARG A 114 11.76 2.77 -18.97
N ASN A 115 11.72 3.94 -19.60
CA ASN A 115 12.05 5.20 -18.93
C ASN A 115 10.94 5.63 -17.95
N VAL A 116 11.17 6.75 -17.26
CA VAL A 116 10.21 7.32 -16.28
C VAL A 116 8.83 7.54 -16.92
N PHE A 117 8.78 8.23 -18.05
CA PHE A 117 7.51 8.47 -18.76
C PHE A 117 6.81 7.17 -19.14
N GLN A 118 7.53 6.23 -19.71
CA GLN A 118 6.98 4.94 -20.16
C GLN A 118 6.46 4.08 -19.01
N ASN A 119 7.11 4.11 -17.84
CA ASN A 119 6.63 3.44 -16.64
C ASN A 119 5.22 3.93 -16.24
N LEU A 120 4.99 5.23 -16.32
CA LEU A 120 3.70 5.84 -15.96
C LEU A 120 2.65 5.67 -17.08
N HIS A 121 3.07 5.89 -18.34
CA HIS A 121 2.21 5.72 -19.50
C HIS A 121 1.62 4.31 -19.59
N PHE A 122 2.45 3.30 -19.34
CA PHE A 122 2.02 1.90 -19.32
C PHE A 122 0.85 1.67 -18.37
N VAL A 123 0.93 2.19 -17.14
CA VAL A 123 -0.13 2.01 -16.14
C VAL A 123 -1.42 2.70 -16.55
N LEU A 124 -1.35 3.92 -17.06
CA LEU A 124 -2.54 4.64 -17.53
C LEU A 124 -3.22 3.91 -18.69
N LYS A 125 -2.46 3.43 -19.66
CA LYS A 125 -3.02 2.62 -20.77
C LYS A 125 -3.65 1.32 -20.25
N ALA A 126 -2.96 0.61 -19.36
CA ALA A 126 -3.45 -0.64 -18.77
C ALA A 126 -4.72 -0.44 -17.93
N THR A 127 -4.91 0.74 -17.36
CA THR A 127 -6.11 1.08 -16.56
C THR A 127 -7.21 1.80 -17.34
N GLY A 128 -7.10 1.82 -18.67
CA GLY A 128 -8.20 2.22 -19.57
C GLY A 128 -8.16 3.65 -20.07
N TRP A 129 -7.09 4.40 -19.81
CA TRP A 129 -6.92 5.74 -20.37
C TRP A 129 -6.66 5.67 -21.88
N LYS A 130 -7.35 6.48 -22.66
CA LYS A 130 -7.30 6.45 -24.14
C LYS A 130 -6.79 7.76 -24.75
N ASN A 131 -7.05 8.89 -24.12
CA ASN A 131 -6.68 10.20 -24.64
C ASN A 131 -5.23 10.53 -24.29
N GLU A 132 -4.36 10.60 -25.29
CA GLU A 132 -2.92 10.85 -25.10
C GLU A 132 -2.62 12.23 -24.47
N LEU A 133 -3.42 13.26 -24.75
CA LEU A 133 -3.23 14.57 -24.11
C LEU A 133 -3.54 14.52 -22.63
N GLN A 134 -4.59 13.83 -22.23
CA GLN A 134 -4.92 13.61 -20.81
C GLN A 134 -3.88 12.76 -20.11
N ILE A 135 -3.37 11.72 -20.77
CA ILE A 135 -2.30 10.87 -20.26
C ILE A 135 -1.04 11.69 -20.01
N ARG A 136 -0.59 12.49 -20.97
CA ARG A 136 0.60 13.36 -20.83
C ARG A 136 0.41 14.38 -19.71
N SER A 137 -0.75 14.99 -19.62
CA SER A 137 -1.08 15.94 -18.57
C SER A 137 -1.04 15.30 -17.18
N LYS A 138 -1.58 14.07 -17.03
CA LYS A 138 -1.55 13.34 -15.76
C LYS A 138 -0.14 12.93 -15.36
N ILE A 139 0.66 12.48 -16.30
CA ILE A 139 2.07 12.12 -16.06
C ILE A 139 2.84 13.36 -15.58
N ALA A 140 2.69 14.49 -16.27
CA ALA A 140 3.33 15.75 -15.86
C ALA A 140 2.91 16.18 -14.43
N GLU A 141 1.62 16.04 -14.11
CA GLU A 141 1.08 16.35 -12.79
C GLU A 141 1.72 15.50 -11.69
N VAL A 142 1.74 14.18 -11.84
CA VAL A 142 2.29 13.31 -10.80
C VAL A 142 3.82 13.41 -10.70
N LEU A 143 4.52 13.64 -11.79
CA LEU A 143 5.96 13.89 -11.76
C LEU A 143 6.31 15.19 -11.02
N ASP A 144 5.52 16.23 -11.20
CA ASP A 144 5.66 17.47 -10.45
C ASP A 144 5.41 17.23 -8.94
N MET A 145 4.37 16.48 -8.60
CA MET A 145 4.06 16.13 -7.21
C MET A 145 5.20 15.41 -6.49
N VAL A 146 5.97 14.59 -7.19
CA VAL A 146 7.07 13.81 -6.61
C VAL A 146 8.46 14.41 -6.90
N SER A 147 8.53 15.62 -7.45
CA SER A 147 9.77 16.33 -7.78
C SER A 147 10.68 15.60 -8.78
N LEU A 148 10.06 14.97 -9.77
CA LEU A 148 10.74 14.30 -10.90
C LEU A 148 10.46 14.97 -12.25
N GLN A 149 9.94 16.19 -12.25
CA GLN A 149 9.84 17.00 -13.48
C GLN A 149 11.24 17.12 -14.12
N ASN A 150 11.29 17.09 -15.45
CA ASN A 150 12.52 17.08 -16.26
C ASN A 150 13.34 15.78 -16.21
N LYS A 151 12.78 14.69 -15.66
CA LYS A 151 13.44 13.36 -15.62
C LYS A 151 12.69 12.28 -16.42
N GLU A 152 11.77 12.67 -17.29
CA GLU A 152 10.90 11.77 -18.06
C GLU A 152 11.68 10.78 -18.93
N TYR A 153 12.85 11.17 -19.41
CA TYR A 153 13.69 10.36 -20.31
C TYR A 153 14.67 9.43 -19.59
N LYS A 154 14.80 9.59 -18.27
CA LYS A 154 15.71 8.76 -17.47
C LYS A 154 15.21 7.33 -17.38
N MET A 155 16.14 6.39 -17.50
CA MET A 155 15.87 4.98 -17.19
C MET A 155 15.97 4.78 -15.67
N PRO A 156 15.30 3.75 -15.09
CA PRO A 156 15.37 3.49 -13.65
C PRO A 156 16.80 3.39 -13.11
N PHE A 157 17.73 2.76 -13.84
CA PHE A 157 19.13 2.64 -13.42
C PHE A 157 19.89 3.98 -13.38
N GLN A 158 19.36 5.02 -14.00
CA GLN A 158 19.93 6.38 -13.97
C GLN A 158 19.38 7.22 -12.80
N LEU A 159 18.44 6.67 -12.03
CA LEU A 159 17.84 7.33 -10.88
C LEU A 159 18.48 6.83 -9.58
N SER A 160 18.60 7.72 -8.58
CA SER A 160 18.93 7.31 -7.22
C SER A 160 17.82 6.43 -6.63
N GLY A 161 18.10 5.73 -5.52
CA GLY A 161 17.09 4.95 -4.84
C GLY A 161 15.87 5.78 -4.41
N GLY A 162 16.10 6.98 -3.87
CA GLY A 162 15.04 7.91 -3.52
C GLY A 162 14.21 8.36 -4.72
N GLU A 163 14.85 8.63 -5.86
CA GLU A 163 14.17 8.98 -7.10
C GLU A 163 13.37 7.80 -7.68
N GLN A 164 13.89 6.58 -7.59
CA GLN A 164 13.14 5.37 -7.97
C GLN A 164 11.90 5.18 -7.10
N GLN A 165 11.99 5.40 -5.80
CA GLN A 165 10.84 5.34 -4.91
C GLN A 165 9.84 6.48 -5.20
N ARG A 166 10.31 7.67 -5.51
CA ARG A 166 9.45 8.78 -5.96
C ARG A 166 8.68 8.42 -7.22
N LEU A 167 9.32 7.75 -8.17
CA LEU A 167 8.65 7.25 -9.38
C LEU A 167 7.59 6.18 -9.03
N ALA A 168 7.88 5.27 -8.13
CA ALA A 168 6.91 4.29 -7.65
C ALA A 168 5.70 4.95 -6.97
N ILE A 169 5.92 6.02 -6.21
CA ILE A 169 4.83 6.81 -5.59
C ILE A 169 4.03 7.57 -6.67
N ALA A 170 4.70 8.16 -7.66
CA ALA A 170 4.01 8.80 -8.80
C ALA A 170 3.09 7.79 -9.51
N ARG A 171 3.57 6.59 -9.75
CA ARG A 171 2.78 5.48 -10.31
C ARG A 171 1.54 5.17 -9.46
N ALA A 172 1.69 5.12 -8.15
CA ALA A 172 0.59 4.90 -7.23
C ALA A 172 -0.46 6.02 -7.26
N LEU A 173 -0.07 7.25 -7.59
CA LEU A 173 -0.94 8.43 -7.63
C LEU A 173 -1.74 8.59 -8.93
N LEU A 174 -1.41 7.86 -9.98
CA LEU A 174 -1.95 8.09 -11.34
C LEU A 174 -3.47 8.07 -11.43
N ASN A 175 -4.15 7.16 -10.73
CA ASN A 175 -5.60 7.04 -10.76
C ASN A 175 -6.29 7.68 -9.53
N ASN A 176 -5.68 8.67 -8.92
CA ASN A 176 -6.21 9.41 -7.76
C ASN A 176 -6.69 8.46 -6.65
N PRO A 177 -5.80 7.68 -6.04
CA PRO A 177 -6.20 6.66 -5.08
C PRO A 177 -6.82 7.27 -3.82
N GLN A 178 -7.77 6.56 -3.23
CA GLN A 178 -8.35 6.93 -1.93
C GLN A 178 -7.45 6.51 -0.77
N VAL A 179 -6.63 5.48 -0.98
CA VAL A 179 -5.65 4.99 -0.01
C VAL A 179 -4.41 4.48 -0.73
N ILE A 180 -3.24 4.71 -0.12
CA ILE A 180 -1.98 4.10 -0.52
C ILE A 180 -1.57 3.07 0.54
N LEU A 181 -1.26 1.88 0.06
CA LEU A 181 -0.69 0.79 0.87
C LEU A 181 0.81 0.76 0.60
N ALA A 182 1.61 1.12 1.59
CA ALA A 182 3.05 1.21 1.47
C ALA A 182 3.74 0.16 2.34
N ASP A 183 4.49 -0.75 1.72
CA ASP A 183 5.21 -1.82 2.41
C ASP A 183 6.69 -1.46 2.51
N GLU A 184 7.12 -1.03 3.71
CA GLU A 184 8.50 -0.62 4.00
C GLU A 184 9.08 0.39 2.98
N PRO A 185 8.40 1.50 2.69
CA PRO A 185 8.74 2.34 1.55
C PRO A 185 10.10 3.05 1.67
N THR A 186 10.66 3.13 2.86
CA THR A 186 11.96 3.75 3.14
C THR A 186 13.07 2.76 3.46
N GLY A 187 12.78 1.44 3.39
CA GLY A 187 13.68 0.40 3.90
C GLY A 187 15.02 0.29 3.16
N ASN A 188 15.09 0.70 1.90
CA ASN A 188 16.30 0.65 1.07
C ASN A 188 16.96 2.02 0.86
N LEU A 189 16.55 3.03 1.64
CA LEU A 189 16.99 4.41 1.45
C LEU A 189 17.93 4.87 2.57
N ASP A 190 18.86 5.77 2.21
CA ASP A 190 19.62 6.52 3.20
C ASP A 190 18.68 7.47 4.00
N PRO A 191 19.13 7.97 5.17
CA PRO A 191 18.28 8.79 6.02
C PRO A 191 17.73 10.06 5.36
N ALA A 192 18.50 10.72 4.49
CA ALA A 192 18.07 11.94 3.82
C ALA A 192 17.00 11.63 2.77
N ALA A 193 17.20 10.59 1.96
CA ALA A 193 16.22 10.13 0.98
C ALA A 193 14.94 9.62 1.67
N ALA A 194 15.07 8.89 2.76
CA ALA A 194 13.95 8.41 3.57
C ALA A 194 13.11 9.57 4.12
N ASP A 195 13.75 10.62 4.65
CA ASP A 195 13.05 11.81 5.11
C ASP A 195 12.26 12.49 3.99
N GLY A 196 12.85 12.63 2.81
CA GLY A 196 12.18 13.19 1.63
C GLY A 196 10.95 12.37 1.21
N ILE A 197 11.00 11.06 1.31
CA ILE A 197 9.85 10.18 1.05
C ILE A 197 8.77 10.35 2.12
N MET A 198 9.14 10.47 3.39
CA MET A 198 8.19 10.72 4.47
C MET A 198 7.50 12.08 4.31
N GLN A 199 8.23 13.13 3.93
CA GLN A 199 7.63 14.44 3.61
C GLN A 199 6.63 14.33 2.46
N LEU A 200 6.95 13.55 1.44
CA LEU A 200 6.05 13.31 0.31
C LEU A 200 4.76 12.62 0.76
N PHE A 201 4.84 11.58 1.57
CA PHE A 201 3.65 10.94 2.13
C PHE A 201 2.83 11.88 3.01
N ALA A 202 3.47 12.72 3.82
CA ALA A 202 2.77 13.73 4.62
C ALA A 202 1.98 14.70 3.72
N SER A 203 2.53 15.12 2.59
CA SER A 203 1.82 15.99 1.63
C SER A 203 0.64 15.27 0.96
N ILE A 204 0.77 13.98 0.66
CA ILE A 204 -0.29 13.15 0.09
C ILE A 204 -1.45 13.02 1.09
N VAL A 205 -1.15 12.75 2.35
CA VAL A 205 -2.13 12.67 3.44
C VAL A 205 -2.86 14.00 3.62
N ALA A 206 -2.13 15.12 3.59
CA ALA A 206 -2.71 16.48 3.70
C ALA A 206 -3.70 16.80 2.57
N ARG A 207 -3.59 16.13 1.42
CA ARG A 207 -4.53 16.24 0.30
C ARG A 207 -5.77 15.35 0.44
N GLY A 208 -5.88 14.57 1.51
CA GLY A 208 -7.03 13.73 1.80
C GLY A 208 -6.90 12.26 1.43
N CYS A 209 -5.76 11.83 0.88
CA CYS A 209 -5.48 10.41 0.64
C CYS A 209 -5.06 9.73 1.95
N ALA A 210 -5.65 8.59 2.28
CA ALA A 210 -5.17 7.78 3.40
C ALA A 210 -3.89 7.03 3.02
N VAL A 211 -3.00 6.83 3.99
CA VAL A 211 -1.80 6.03 3.82
C VAL A 211 -1.69 5.02 4.95
N LEU A 212 -1.58 3.74 4.59
CA LEU A 212 -1.30 2.64 5.51
C LEU A 212 0.10 2.14 5.23
N MET A 213 1.02 2.31 6.16
CA MET A 213 2.46 2.12 5.95
C MET A 213 3.05 1.16 6.96
N SER A 214 3.61 0.05 6.47
CA SER A 214 4.47 -0.78 7.31
C SER A 214 5.86 -0.15 7.44
N THR A 215 6.46 -0.21 8.60
CA THR A 215 7.81 0.30 8.84
C THR A 215 8.49 -0.40 10.01
N HIS A 216 9.81 -0.57 9.90
CA HIS A 216 10.70 -0.94 11.01
C HIS A 216 11.41 0.28 11.59
N ASN A 217 11.32 1.43 10.94
CA ASN A 217 12.07 2.61 11.32
C ASN A 217 11.28 3.47 12.31
N ILE A 218 11.56 3.31 13.59
CA ILE A 218 10.95 4.09 14.67
C ILE A 218 11.27 5.58 14.54
N SER A 219 12.42 5.96 13.96
CA SER A 219 12.76 7.37 13.72
C SER A 219 11.74 8.05 12.80
N ASN A 220 11.23 7.34 11.81
CA ASN A 220 10.18 7.90 10.93
C ASN A 220 8.92 8.22 11.72
N ILE A 221 8.53 7.35 12.66
CA ILE A 221 7.35 7.57 13.49
C ILE A 221 7.57 8.71 14.47
N GLN A 222 8.76 8.82 15.05
CA GLN A 222 9.12 9.92 15.96
C GLN A 222 9.10 11.27 15.24
N GLN A 223 9.58 11.32 14.01
CA GLN A 223 9.68 12.53 13.20
C GLN A 223 8.32 12.92 12.56
N TYR A 224 7.52 11.94 12.19
CA TYR A 224 6.17 12.10 11.60
C TYR A 224 5.14 11.32 12.43
N PRO A 225 4.82 11.76 13.66
CA PRO A 225 3.94 11.02 14.56
C PRO A 225 2.55 10.84 13.97
N SER A 226 2.02 9.63 14.05
CA SER A 226 0.66 9.32 13.64
C SER A 226 0.17 8.02 14.30
N ARG A 227 -1.10 7.72 14.13
CA ARG A 227 -1.73 6.50 14.61
C ARG A 227 -0.89 5.28 14.25
N THR A 228 -0.60 4.41 15.22
CA THR A 228 0.27 3.26 15.06
C THR A 228 -0.39 1.98 15.58
N LEU A 229 -0.30 0.93 14.78
CA LEU A 229 -0.79 -0.40 15.11
C LEU A 229 0.40 -1.35 15.25
N ARG A 230 0.45 -2.07 16.37
CA ARG A 230 1.48 -3.09 16.64
C ARG A 230 0.96 -4.48 16.33
N PHE A 231 1.74 -5.22 15.56
CA PHE A 231 1.52 -6.62 15.24
C PHE A 231 2.38 -7.47 16.15
N HIS A 232 1.73 -8.28 17.00
CA HIS A 232 2.42 -9.12 17.97
C HIS A 232 1.61 -10.38 18.26
N GLN A 233 2.25 -11.54 18.16
CA GLN A 233 1.64 -12.85 18.46
C GLN A 233 0.27 -13.07 17.78
N GLY A 234 0.19 -12.74 16.50
CA GLY A 234 -1.04 -12.93 15.71
C GLY A 234 -2.14 -11.92 16.01
N LYS A 235 -1.88 -10.89 16.77
CA LYS A 235 -2.84 -9.82 17.12
C LYS A 235 -2.37 -8.46 16.64
N VAL A 236 -3.33 -7.58 16.39
CA VAL A 236 -3.11 -6.18 16.01
C VAL A 236 -3.73 -5.29 17.09
N ALA A 237 -2.94 -4.42 17.67
CA ALA A 237 -3.39 -3.50 18.70
C ALA A 237 -2.91 -2.08 18.41
N GLU A 238 -3.78 -1.11 18.60
CA GLU A 238 -3.38 0.31 18.58
C GLU A 238 -2.53 0.61 19.80
N ILE A 239 -1.40 1.29 19.61
CA ILE A 239 -0.49 1.66 20.68
C ILE A 239 -0.45 3.15 20.86
N ASP A 240 -0.22 3.58 22.12
CA ASP A 240 -0.05 4.98 22.45
C ASP A 240 1.29 5.49 21.88
N LEU A 241 1.24 6.64 21.21
CA LEU A 241 2.41 7.31 20.69
C LEU A 241 3.42 7.68 21.76
N HIS A 242 2.97 8.00 22.98
CA HIS A 242 3.88 8.28 24.12
C HIS A 242 4.79 7.09 24.43
N SER A 243 4.28 5.87 24.28
CA SER A 243 5.09 4.66 24.50
C SER A 243 6.17 4.45 23.43
N ILE A 244 5.98 5.00 22.23
CA ILE A 244 6.94 4.92 21.12
C ILE A 244 7.94 6.08 21.19
N LEU A 245 7.46 7.24 21.58
CA LEU A 245 8.26 8.47 21.59
C LEU A 245 9.18 8.58 22.81
N GLY A 246 8.98 7.72 23.82
CA GLY A 246 9.79 7.72 25.05
C GLY A 246 9.55 8.95 25.93
N ILE A 247 8.36 9.56 25.86
CA ILE A 247 7.96 10.73 26.64
C ILE A 247 6.95 10.32 27.72
#